data_763fd2ec18c4923d74a2ccd2454ec913
#
_entry.id   763fd2ec18c4923d74a2ccd2454ec913
#
_cell.length_a   1.000
_cell.length_b   1.000
_cell.length_c   1.000
_cell.angle_alpha   90.00
_cell.angle_beta   90.00
_cell.angle_gamma   90.00
#
_symmetry.space_group_name_H-M   'P 1'
#
loop_
_entity.id
_entity.type
_entity.pdbx_description
1 polymer ?
#
loop_
_entity_poly.entity_id
_entity_poly.type
_entity_poly.pdbx_seq_one_letter_code
_entity_poly.pdbx_strand_id
1 'polypeptide(L)'
;MKLDDDTIEIAKQVKLLVLDVDGVLTDGGIYFDDSGNELKKFNSLDGYGIKMLLSSGFEVAVISSRSTPSVAHRMEGLGVKHCYQDQSDKNIKMQQILGTLSLNVDQVAFVGDDVIDLPVMKKIALPIAVANAHPFVKKHALLITCLLYTSDAADE
;
A
#
# COMPACT_ATOMS: atom_id res chain seq x y z
N MET A 1 18.19 4.29 0.17
CA MET A 1 17.52 5.45 0.82
C MET A 1 17.98 5.52 2.27
N LYS A 2 18.56 6.65 2.70
CA LYS A 2 18.93 6.86 4.10
C LYS A 2 17.78 7.62 4.77
N LEU A 3 17.16 7.01 5.78
CA LEU A 3 16.08 7.65 6.54
C LEU A 3 16.69 8.61 7.57
N ASP A 4 16.02 9.72 7.84
CA ASP A 4 16.34 10.57 8.98
C ASP A 4 15.89 9.92 10.31
N ASP A 5 16.46 10.39 11.41
CA ASP A 5 16.21 9.79 12.73
C ASP A 5 14.73 9.94 13.16
N ASP A 6 14.08 11.04 12.82
CA ASP A 6 12.67 11.29 13.16
C ASP A 6 11.75 10.29 12.45
N THR A 7 11.99 10.04 11.16
CA THR A 7 11.23 9.04 10.39
C THR A 7 11.45 7.63 10.93
N ILE A 8 12.66 7.30 11.40
CA ILE A 8 12.95 6.01 12.04
C ILE A 8 12.15 5.86 13.35
N GLU A 9 12.09 6.89 14.18
CA GLU A 9 11.32 6.83 15.42
C GLU A 9 9.82 6.68 15.17
N ILE A 10 9.27 7.34 14.16
CA ILE A 10 7.88 7.14 13.73
C ILE A 10 7.68 5.69 13.25
N ALA A 11 8.57 5.19 12.41
CA ALA A 11 8.48 3.83 11.87
C ALA A 11 8.49 2.74 12.96
N LYS A 12 9.21 2.95 14.07
CA LYS A 12 9.24 2.04 15.22
C LYS A 12 7.88 1.90 15.93
N GLN A 13 7.01 2.90 15.81
CA GLN A 13 5.68 2.88 16.42
C GLN A 13 4.65 2.17 15.54
N VAL A 14 4.94 1.96 14.26
CA VAL A 14 4.02 1.33 13.31
C VAL A 14 3.69 -0.10 13.72
N LYS A 15 2.41 -0.43 13.68
CA LYS A 15 1.86 -1.78 13.91
C LYS A 15 1.03 -2.27 12.73
N LEU A 16 0.52 -1.35 11.92
CA LEU A 16 -0.32 -1.63 10.77
C LEU A 16 0.28 -0.97 9.53
N LEU A 17 0.54 -1.78 8.51
CA LEU A 17 0.82 -1.30 7.16
C LEU A 17 -0.45 -1.41 6.31
N VAL A 18 -0.88 -0.30 5.73
CA VAL A 18 -2.01 -0.26 4.80
C VAL A 18 -1.49 0.05 3.41
N LEU A 19 -1.96 -0.71 2.43
CA LEU A 19 -1.53 -0.64 1.04
C LEU A 19 -2.72 -0.32 0.15
N ASP A 20 -2.58 0.62 -0.78
CA ASP A 20 -3.39 0.64 -1.97
C ASP A 20 -2.97 -0.49 -2.92
N VAL A 21 -3.71 -0.70 -3.99
CA VAL A 21 -3.45 -1.79 -4.96
C VAL A 21 -2.90 -1.24 -6.26
N ASP A 22 -3.71 -0.44 -6.96
CA ASP A 22 -3.39 0.02 -8.31
C ASP A 22 -2.30 1.10 -8.25
N GLY A 23 -1.16 0.86 -8.87
CA GLY A 23 0.00 1.74 -8.78
C GLY A 23 0.92 1.51 -7.57
N VAL A 24 0.47 0.77 -6.54
CA VAL A 24 1.25 0.43 -5.33
C VAL A 24 1.71 -1.02 -5.36
N LEU A 25 0.77 -1.97 -5.38
CA LEU A 25 1.05 -3.41 -5.48
C LEU A 25 1.08 -3.92 -6.92
N THR A 26 0.68 -3.07 -7.87
CA THR A 26 0.72 -3.31 -9.32
C THR A 26 1.47 -2.18 -10.00
N ASP A 27 1.68 -2.31 -11.29
CA ASP A 27 2.29 -1.25 -12.13
C ASP A 27 1.30 -0.12 -12.52
N GLY A 28 0.06 -0.16 -12.01
CA GLY A 28 -1.01 0.78 -12.35
C GLY A 28 -1.66 0.52 -13.71
N GLY A 29 -1.18 -0.45 -14.48
CA GLY A 29 -1.76 -0.85 -15.76
C GLY A 29 -3.11 -1.54 -15.57
N ILE A 30 -4.03 -1.30 -16.50
CA ILE A 30 -5.32 -1.96 -16.58
C ILE A 30 -5.28 -2.98 -17.72
N TYR A 31 -5.32 -4.25 -17.39
CA TYR A 31 -5.23 -5.36 -18.34
C TYR A 31 -6.58 -6.08 -18.39
N PHE A 32 -7.05 -6.40 -19.59
CA PHE A 32 -8.25 -7.22 -19.77
C PHE A 32 -7.92 -8.42 -20.64
N ASP A 33 -8.55 -9.56 -20.37
CA ASP A 33 -8.60 -10.69 -21.29
C ASP A 33 -9.68 -10.47 -22.36
N ASP A 34 -9.74 -11.37 -23.34
CA ASP A 34 -10.73 -11.31 -24.43
C ASP A 34 -12.19 -11.48 -23.94
N SER A 35 -12.38 -11.95 -22.73
CA SER A 35 -13.68 -12.09 -22.08
C SER A 35 -14.08 -10.88 -21.23
N GLY A 36 -13.18 -9.86 -21.14
CA GLY A 36 -13.39 -8.66 -20.35
C GLY A 36 -13.07 -8.82 -18.88
N ASN A 37 -12.41 -9.91 -18.46
CA ASN A 37 -11.95 -10.05 -17.08
C ASN A 37 -10.71 -9.19 -16.86
N GLU A 38 -10.69 -8.44 -15.75
CA GLU A 38 -9.52 -7.65 -15.38
C GLU A 38 -8.42 -8.51 -14.77
N LEU A 39 -7.23 -8.41 -15.35
CA LEU A 39 -6.02 -9.05 -14.87
C LEU A 39 -5.15 -8.04 -14.13
N LYS A 40 -4.43 -8.49 -13.09
CA LYS A 40 -3.47 -7.65 -12.36
C LYS A 40 -2.11 -8.32 -12.29
N LYS A 41 -1.08 -7.52 -12.54
CA LYS A 41 0.31 -7.93 -12.44
C LYS A 41 0.87 -7.52 -11.09
N PHE A 42 1.01 -8.50 -10.18
CA PHE A 42 1.64 -8.31 -8.89
C PHE A 42 3.13 -8.62 -8.92
N ASN A 43 3.89 -7.99 -8.02
CA ASN A 43 5.30 -8.29 -7.85
C ASN A 43 5.49 -9.39 -6.77
N SER A 44 6.40 -10.31 -7.06
CA SER A 44 6.73 -11.39 -6.11
C SER A 44 7.50 -10.88 -4.89
N LEU A 45 8.33 -9.84 -5.05
CA LEU A 45 9.11 -9.24 -3.97
C LEU A 45 8.20 -8.56 -2.94
N ASP A 46 7.18 -7.82 -3.40
CA ASP A 46 6.17 -7.23 -2.51
C ASP A 46 5.45 -8.32 -1.70
N GLY A 47 5.09 -9.43 -2.37
CA GLY A 47 4.46 -10.55 -1.69
C GLY A 47 5.35 -11.17 -0.61
N TYR A 48 6.66 -11.25 -0.85
CA TYR A 48 7.60 -11.73 0.15
C TYR A 48 7.72 -10.74 1.33
N GLY A 49 7.82 -9.45 1.04
CA GLY A 49 7.84 -8.39 2.06
C GLY A 49 6.60 -8.40 2.95
N ILE A 50 5.40 -8.55 2.37
CA ILE A 50 4.15 -8.68 3.11
C ILE A 50 4.19 -9.90 4.05
N LYS A 51 4.64 -11.06 3.56
CA LYS A 51 4.76 -12.27 4.40
C LYS A 51 5.76 -12.10 5.54
N MET A 52 6.87 -11.39 5.30
CA MET A 52 7.85 -11.08 6.36
C MET A 52 7.23 -10.20 7.45
N LEU A 53 6.50 -9.16 7.08
CA LEU A 53 5.82 -8.28 8.03
C LEU A 53 4.79 -9.06 8.87
N LEU A 54 3.94 -9.85 8.23
CA LEU A 54 2.94 -10.67 8.92
C LEU A 54 3.60 -11.65 9.91
N SER A 55 4.70 -12.31 9.51
CA SER A 55 5.42 -13.24 10.40
C SER A 55 6.17 -12.54 11.53
N SER A 56 6.45 -11.24 11.39
CA SER A 56 7.05 -10.41 12.45
C SER A 56 6.02 -9.78 13.39
N GLY A 57 4.74 -10.14 13.25
CA GLY A 57 3.67 -9.66 14.13
C GLY A 57 3.07 -8.31 13.75
N PHE A 58 3.38 -7.80 12.56
CA PHE A 58 2.70 -6.62 12.02
C PHE A 58 1.33 -7.02 11.44
N GLU A 59 0.37 -6.11 11.51
CA GLU A 59 -0.85 -6.22 10.73
C GLU A 59 -0.64 -5.60 9.34
N VAL A 60 -1.25 -6.23 8.34
CA VAL A 60 -1.27 -5.70 6.96
C VAL A 60 -2.71 -5.63 6.48
N ALA A 61 -3.08 -4.48 5.95
CA ALA A 61 -4.38 -4.26 5.33
C ALA A 61 -4.24 -3.76 3.89
N VAL A 62 -5.22 -4.07 3.07
CA VAL A 62 -5.34 -3.55 1.71
C VAL A 62 -6.67 -2.83 1.59
N ILE A 63 -6.63 -1.59 1.08
CA ILE A 63 -7.83 -0.78 0.81
C ILE A 63 -7.77 -0.29 -0.63
N SER A 64 -8.64 -0.83 -1.49
CA SER A 64 -8.75 -0.44 -2.90
C SER A 64 -10.11 0.16 -3.21
N SER A 65 -10.13 1.17 -4.08
CA SER A 65 -11.38 1.74 -4.61
C SER A 65 -12.00 0.88 -5.72
N ARG A 66 -11.23 -0.04 -6.28
CA ARG A 66 -11.69 -0.99 -7.30
C ARG A 66 -11.89 -2.36 -6.67
N SER A 67 -12.62 -3.23 -7.39
CA SER A 67 -12.85 -4.61 -6.96
C SER A 67 -12.55 -5.58 -8.09
N THR A 68 -11.64 -6.51 -7.85
CA THR A 68 -11.31 -7.59 -8.79
C THR A 68 -11.05 -8.90 -8.05
N PRO A 69 -11.46 -10.06 -8.60
CA PRO A 69 -11.15 -11.36 -8.02
C PRO A 69 -9.63 -11.60 -7.87
N SER A 70 -8.81 -11.04 -8.78
CA SER A 70 -7.35 -11.18 -8.75
C SER A 70 -6.74 -10.63 -7.45
N VAL A 71 -7.26 -9.51 -6.94
CA VAL A 71 -6.78 -8.92 -5.68
C VAL A 71 -7.16 -9.82 -4.50
N ALA A 72 -8.41 -10.26 -4.43
CA ALA A 72 -8.87 -11.15 -3.35
C ALA A 72 -8.02 -12.43 -3.30
N HIS A 73 -7.84 -13.09 -4.45
CA HIS A 73 -7.04 -14.31 -4.56
C HIS A 73 -5.57 -14.09 -4.15
N ARG A 74 -4.98 -12.97 -4.60
CA ARG A 74 -3.59 -12.63 -4.23
C ARG A 74 -3.44 -12.41 -2.73
N MET A 75 -4.33 -11.63 -2.10
CA MET A 75 -4.26 -11.31 -0.68
C MET A 75 -4.50 -12.54 0.20
N GLU A 76 -5.43 -13.41 -0.18
CA GLU A 76 -5.65 -14.70 0.47
C GLU A 76 -4.39 -15.58 0.44
N GLY A 77 -3.75 -15.71 -0.72
CA GLY A 77 -2.51 -16.48 -0.89
C GLY A 77 -1.30 -15.91 -0.13
N LEU A 78 -1.33 -14.63 0.23
CA LEU A 78 -0.34 -13.98 1.08
C LEU A 78 -0.66 -14.09 2.58
N GLY A 79 -1.88 -14.43 2.95
CA GLY A 79 -2.36 -14.47 4.33
C GLY A 79 -2.81 -13.11 4.87
N VAL A 80 -3.09 -12.14 4.00
CA VAL A 80 -3.62 -10.82 4.37
C VAL A 80 -5.09 -10.97 4.72
N LYS A 81 -5.43 -10.77 5.99
CA LYS A 81 -6.80 -10.92 6.53
C LYS A 81 -7.68 -9.70 6.25
N HIS A 82 -7.08 -8.53 6.17
CA HIS A 82 -7.75 -7.24 6.04
C HIS A 82 -7.66 -6.75 4.59
N CYS A 83 -8.48 -7.34 3.70
CA CYS A 83 -8.56 -6.95 2.29
C CYS A 83 -9.93 -6.36 2.01
N TYR A 84 -9.98 -5.07 1.72
CA TYR A 84 -11.20 -4.31 1.48
C TYR A 84 -11.15 -3.67 0.10
N GLN A 85 -12.01 -4.12 -0.76
CA GLN A 85 -12.19 -3.63 -2.12
C GLN A 85 -13.46 -2.79 -2.23
N ASP A 86 -13.66 -2.06 -3.33
CA ASP A 86 -14.82 -1.21 -3.59
C ASP A 86 -15.04 -0.13 -2.51
N GLN A 87 -13.95 0.49 -2.05
CA GLN A 87 -13.99 1.52 -1.03
C GLN A 87 -13.90 2.91 -1.64
N SER A 88 -15.03 3.57 -1.81
CA SER A 88 -15.08 4.95 -2.34
C SER A 88 -14.47 5.97 -1.37
N ASP A 89 -14.55 5.73 -0.07
CA ASP A 89 -13.90 6.52 0.97
C ASP A 89 -12.97 5.62 1.81
N LYS A 90 -11.70 5.65 1.47
CA LYS A 90 -10.67 4.88 2.17
C LYS A 90 -10.51 5.30 3.63
N ASN A 91 -10.82 6.55 3.97
CA ASN A 91 -10.71 7.04 5.36
C ASN A 91 -11.75 6.42 6.28
N ILE A 92 -12.99 6.26 5.82
CA ILE A 92 -14.03 5.56 6.59
C ILE A 92 -13.58 4.12 6.87
N LYS A 93 -13.08 3.43 5.86
CA LYS A 93 -12.59 2.06 6.02
C LYS A 93 -11.40 2.00 6.99
N MET A 94 -10.46 2.94 6.89
CA MET A 94 -9.33 3.04 7.82
C MET A 94 -9.80 3.14 9.27
N GLN A 95 -10.76 4.01 9.59
CA GLN A 95 -11.30 4.15 10.94
C GLN A 95 -11.91 2.84 11.46
N GLN A 96 -12.61 2.10 10.60
CA GLN A 96 -13.16 0.79 10.96
C GLN A 96 -12.06 -0.24 11.29
N ILE A 97 -10.98 -0.26 10.49
CA ILE A 97 -9.83 -1.13 10.74
C ILE A 97 -9.16 -0.79 12.07
N LEU A 98 -8.92 0.49 12.32
CA LEU A 98 -8.33 0.96 13.58
C LEU A 98 -9.16 0.55 14.79
N GLY A 99 -10.48 0.71 14.71
CA GLY A 99 -11.39 0.24 15.78
C GLY A 99 -11.33 -1.27 16.00
N THR A 100 -11.29 -2.04 14.92
CA THR A 100 -11.21 -3.52 14.99
C THR A 100 -9.90 -4.00 15.61
N LEU A 101 -8.79 -3.36 15.27
CA LEU A 101 -7.45 -3.72 15.74
C LEU A 101 -7.05 -3.02 17.06
N SER A 102 -7.90 -2.15 17.57
CA SER A 102 -7.60 -1.30 18.76
C SER A 102 -6.29 -0.51 18.59
N LEU A 103 -6.07 0.02 17.39
CA LEU A 103 -4.93 0.86 17.03
C LEU A 103 -5.35 2.32 16.85
N ASN A 104 -4.39 3.23 16.95
CA ASN A 104 -4.56 4.65 16.64
C ASN A 104 -3.77 5.04 15.37
N VAL A 105 -3.98 6.26 14.89
CA VAL A 105 -3.36 6.78 13.65
C VAL A 105 -1.84 6.86 13.72
N ASP A 106 -1.26 6.99 14.93
CA ASP A 106 0.19 7.09 15.14
C ASP A 106 0.91 5.74 14.94
N GLN A 107 0.14 4.66 14.85
CA GLN A 107 0.64 3.30 14.67
C GLN A 107 0.47 2.79 13.22
N VAL A 108 0.13 3.70 12.29
CA VAL A 108 -0.18 3.34 10.90
C VAL A 108 0.84 3.90 9.93
N ALA A 109 1.29 3.04 9.02
CA ALA A 109 1.88 3.43 7.74
C ALA A 109 0.87 3.16 6.61
N PHE A 110 0.76 4.08 5.66
CA PHE A 110 -0.06 3.94 4.46
C PHE A 110 0.79 4.19 3.23
N VAL A 111 0.71 3.28 2.26
CA VAL A 111 1.36 3.43 0.96
C VAL A 111 0.31 3.72 -0.09
N GLY A 112 0.45 4.84 -0.77
CA GLY A 112 -0.46 5.28 -1.84
C GLY A 112 0.27 5.91 -3.02
N ASP A 113 -0.46 6.10 -4.11
CA ASP A 113 0.07 6.67 -5.35
C ASP A 113 -0.75 7.83 -5.91
N ASP A 114 -2.04 7.90 -5.60
CA ASP A 114 -2.95 8.86 -6.22
C ASP A 114 -3.66 9.76 -5.19
N VAL A 115 -4.24 10.84 -5.69
CA VAL A 115 -4.90 11.89 -4.87
C VAL A 115 -6.03 11.37 -4.00
N ILE A 116 -6.63 10.24 -4.36
CA ILE A 116 -7.68 9.58 -3.56
C ILE A 116 -7.16 9.02 -2.24
N ASP A 117 -5.85 8.84 -2.10
CA ASP A 117 -5.19 8.36 -0.88
C ASP A 117 -4.92 9.46 0.14
N LEU A 118 -4.86 10.72 -0.32
CA LEU A 118 -4.50 11.86 0.52
C LEU A 118 -5.39 12.05 1.76
N PRO A 119 -6.72 11.80 1.73
CA PRO A 119 -7.55 11.92 2.91
C PRO A 119 -7.12 10.99 4.05
N VAL A 120 -6.56 9.82 3.74
CA VAL A 120 -5.97 8.90 4.73
C VAL A 120 -4.56 9.34 5.09
N MET A 121 -3.71 9.54 4.08
CA MET A 121 -2.29 9.87 4.26
C MET A 121 -2.05 11.10 5.16
N LYS A 122 -2.95 12.08 5.12
CA LYS A 122 -2.86 13.29 5.96
C LYS A 122 -3.19 13.07 7.43
N LYS A 123 -3.70 11.91 7.80
CA LYS A 123 -4.20 11.63 9.16
C LYS A 123 -3.38 10.61 9.93
N ILE A 124 -2.45 9.94 9.26
CA ILE A 124 -1.67 8.85 9.84
C ILE A 124 -0.20 9.27 10.03
N ALA A 125 0.52 8.56 10.88
CA ALA A 125 1.88 8.94 11.25
C ALA A 125 2.89 8.77 10.11
N LEU A 126 2.79 7.72 9.31
CA LEU A 126 3.78 7.40 8.28
C LEU A 126 3.14 7.29 6.88
N PRO A 127 2.85 8.43 6.23
CA PRO A 127 2.42 8.45 4.84
C PRO A 127 3.60 8.17 3.91
N ILE A 128 3.44 7.20 3.03
CA ILE A 128 4.46 6.73 2.08
C ILE A 128 3.90 6.85 0.66
N ALA A 129 4.63 7.47 -0.24
CA ALA A 129 4.32 7.49 -1.66
C ALA A 129 5.23 6.52 -2.41
N VAL A 130 4.70 5.84 -3.42
CA VAL A 130 5.55 5.09 -4.35
C VAL A 130 6.28 6.04 -5.31
N ALA A 131 7.41 5.60 -5.87
CA ALA A 131 8.25 6.45 -6.72
C ALA A 131 7.54 6.99 -7.97
N ASN A 132 6.57 6.24 -8.51
CA ASN A 132 5.72 6.65 -9.64
C ASN A 132 4.42 7.37 -9.21
N ALA A 133 4.21 7.65 -7.93
CA ALA A 133 3.02 8.34 -7.44
C ALA A 133 2.85 9.73 -8.03
N HIS A 134 1.60 10.21 -8.04
CA HIS A 134 1.28 11.56 -8.48
C HIS A 134 2.13 12.61 -7.72
N PRO A 135 2.67 13.65 -8.38
CA PRO A 135 3.55 14.63 -7.73
C PRO A 135 2.96 15.31 -6.49
N PHE A 136 1.64 15.48 -6.47
CA PHE A 136 0.95 16.06 -5.31
C PHE A 136 0.91 15.11 -4.12
N VAL A 137 0.83 13.81 -4.35
CA VAL A 137 0.90 12.78 -3.28
C VAL A 137 2.29 12.75 -2.66
N LYS A 138 3.32 12.76 -3.49
CA LYS A 138 4.71 12.80 -3.03
C LYS A 138 5.02 13.98 -2.11
N LYS A 139 4.39 15.15 -2.34
CA LYS A 139 4.55 16.33 -1.48
C LYS A 139 3.98 16.15 -0.06
N HIS A 140 3.08 15.19 0.13
CA HIS A 140 2.43 14.92 1.41
C HIS A 140 2.94 13.63 2.07
N ALA A 141 3.86 12.93 1.43
CA ALA A 141 4.49 11.74 1.98
C ALA A 141 5.73 12.09 2.80
N LEU A 142 5.94 11.37 3.89
CA LEU A 142 7.20 11.41 4.65
C LEU A 142 8.28 10.55 3.98
N LEU A 143 7.87 9.49 3.31
CA LEU A 143 8.76 8.61 2.55
C LEU A 143 8.31 8.49 1.11
N ILE A 144 9.29 8.41 0.21
CA ILE A 144 9.06 8.03 -1.19
C ILE A 144 9.88 6.77 -1.44
N THR A 145 9.21 5.69 -1.90
CA THR A 145 9.93 4.45 -2.23
C THR A 145 10.79 4.63 -3.47
N CYS A 146 11.79 3.78 -3.65
CA CYS A 146 12.50 3.68 -4.92
C CYS A 146 11.70 2.79 -5.90
N LEU A 147 11.86 3.01 -7.20
CA LEU A 147 11.37 2.08 -8.22
C LEU A 147 12.17 0.77 -8.10
N LEU A 148 11.48 -0.35 -7.92
CA LEU A 148 12.10 -1.68 -7.96
C LEU A 148 12.38 -2.13 -9.40
N TYR A 149 11.88 -1.40 -10.40
CA TYR A 149 12.06 -1.68 -11.81
C TYR A 149 12.50 -0.45 -12.58
N THR A 150 13.77 -0.36 -12.84
CA THR A 150 14.24 0.10 -14.14
C THR A 150 14.83 -1.10 -14.84
N SER A 151 14.22 -1.53 -15.94
CA SER A 151 14.87 -2.41 -16.92
C SER A 151 16.11 -1.79 -17.53
N ASP A 152 16.51 -0.62 -17.09
CA ASP A 152 17.58 0.22 -17.59
C ASP A 152 18.83 0.19 -16.70
N ALA A 153 18.94 -0.76 -15.78
CA ALA A 153 20.19 -1.03 -15.04
C ALA A 153 21.31 -1.65 -15.94
N ALA A 154 21.10 -1.61 -17.25
CA ALA A 154 22.07 -2.14 -18.23
C ALA A 154 22.83 -1.04 -18.98
N ASP A 155 22.56 0.25 -18.72
CA ASP A 155 23.16 1.37 -19.46
C ASP A 155 24.07 2.28 -18.59
N GLU A 156 24.71 1.74 -17.55
CA GLU A 156 25.84 2.39 -16.89
C GLU A 156 27.08 1.49 -16.87
#